data_55e2a7d65b5618df07e1947c9c7b0d0c
#
_entry.id   55e2a7d65b5618df07e1947c9c7b0d0c
#
_cell.length_a   1.000
_cell.length_b   1.000
_cell.length_c   1.000
_cell.angle_alpha   90.00
_cell.angle_beta   90.00
_cell.angle_gamma   90.00
#
_symmetry.space_group_name_H-M   'P 1'
#
loop_
_entity.id
_entity.type
_entity.pdbx_description
1 polymer ?
#
loop_
_entity_poly.entity_id
_entity_poly.type
_entity_poly.pdbx_seq_one_letter_code
_entity_poly.pdbx_strand_id
1 'polypeptide(L)'
;IENRLKLNQYLEIEEIKEQSKKETKAKLLNSIDDFISQNIYGCIEKADIFIANNGTNNKKDLKELYGMLIKYICLIQHPGLITPSIDEKMMQVAYTAKLNSGCLSRQVGASITNKFGSLKSIGWNSTADKQTPCLLRNRDELLGNSNSKSYSVFEKSNIFKKMLNAEKPILEELGLNQSFCFKSIYTKNNSSEKGNQVHTRALHAEENAFLQLAKYGGEALLDGVLYSTASPCELCSKKAYQLGISKIVYIDPYPGIAIDQILLNGEREIEIKLFSGAIGSAYHKIYEQIIPFKDELKALTNV
;
A
#
# COMPACT_ATOMS: atom_id res chain seq x y z
N ILE A 1 4.62 20.21 -3.46
CA ILE A 1 5.77 20.02 -2.53
C ILE A 1 5.34 20.47 -1.12
N GLU A 2 4.85 21.69 -0.96
CA GLU A 2 4.49 22.27 0.35
C GLU A 2 3.39 21.50 1.11
N ASN A 3 2.39 20.98 0.42
CA ASN A 3 1.30 20.21 1.03
C ASN A 3 1.69 18.79 1.42
N ARG A 4 2.73 18.26 0.82
CA ARG A 4 3.36 16.99 1.18
C ARG A 4 4.23 17.09 2.42
N LEU A 5 5.00 18.16 2.52
CA LEU A 5 5.73 18.48 3.73
C LEU A 5 4.77 18.60 4.92
N LYS A 6 3.58 19.17 4.71
CA LYS A 6 2.55 19.25 5.76
C LYS A 6 1.97 17.89 6.15
N LEU A 7 1.73 16.98 5.19
CA LEU A 7 1.24 15.64 5.54
C LEU A 7 2.33 14.82 6.25
N ASN A 8 3.58 14.84 5.73
CA ASN A 8 4.70 14.17 6.39
C ASN A 8 4.98 14.78 7.77
N GLN A 9 4.92 16.09 7.91
CA GLN A 9 5.03 16.77 9.20
C GLN A 9 3.88 16.39 10.15
N TYR A 10 2.67 16.19 9.63
CA TYR A 10 1.53 15.72 10.43
C TYR A 10 1.74 14.29 10.93
N LEU A 11 2.25 13.41 10.06
CA LEU A 11 2.58 12.03 10.41
C LEU A 11 3.74 11.95 11.39
N GLU A 12 4.80 12.73 11.17
CA GLU A 12 5.94 12.87 12.11
C GLU A 12 5.48 13.43 13.47
N ILE A 13 4.60 14.42 13.49
CA ILE A 13 4.03 14.97 14.73
C ILE A 13 3.16 13.93 15.44
N GLU A 14 2.41 13.09 14.74
CA GLU A 14 1.66 11.99 15.37
C GLU A 14 2.60 10.91 15.91
N GLU A 15 3.65 10.55 15.19
CA GLU A 15 4.66 9.60 15.67
C GLU A 15 5.42 10.12 16.90
N ILE A 16 5.81 11.39 16.88
CA ILE A 16 6.43 12.05 18.04
C ILE A 16 5.45 12.12 19.21
N LYS A 17 4.18 12.39 18.95
CA LYS A 17 3.13 12.39 19.98
C LYS A 17 2.88 10.98 20.53
N GLU A 18 2.92 9.94 19.70
CA GLU A 18 2.81 8.55 20.17
C GLU A 18 4.03 8.11 20.99
N GLN A 19 5.24 8.51 20.59
CA GLN A 19 6.45 8.24 21.35
C GLN A 19 6.47 9.00 22.69
N SER A 20 6.09 10.28 22.69
CA SER A 20 5.97 11.06 23.92
C SER A 20 4.84 10.58 24.83
N LYS A 21 3.76 10.03 24.26
CA LYS A 21 2.67 9.39 25.02
C LYS A 21 3.11 8.08 25.66
N LYS A 22 4.02 7.31 25.05
CA LYS A 22 4.61 6.11 25.69
C LYS A 22 5.44 6.43 26.91
N GLU A 23 6.11 7.59 26.92
CA GLU A 23 6.88 8.08 28.07
C GLU A 23 6.00 8.75 29.13
N THR A 24 4.86 9.34 28.73
CA THR A 24 3.93 10.04 29.64
C THR A 24 2.76 9.15 30.11
N LYS A 25 2.57 7.97 29.50
CA LYS A 25 1.48 7.03 29.84
C LYS A 25 1.48 6.52 31.27
N ALA A 26 2.56 6.78 32.03
CA ALA A 26 2.59 6.52 33.46
C ALA A 26 1.83 7.55 34.32
N LYS A 27 1.35 8.67 33.76
CA LYS A 27 0.78 9.79 34.54
C LYS A 27 -0.60 10.29 34.16
N LEU A 28 -1.24 9.84 33.07
CA LEU A 28 -2.53 10.44 32.65
C LEU A 28 -3.50 9.42 32.05
N LEU A 29 -4.13 8.67 32.92
CA LEU A 29 -5.08 7.57 32.59
C LEU A 29 -6.50 8.08 32.21
N ASN A 30 -6.75 9.36 32.05
CA ASN A 30 -8.11 9.88 31.77
C ASN A 30 -8.09 11.16 30.93
N SER A 31 -7.37 11.24 29.84
CA SER A 31 -7.46 12.44 29.04
C SER A 31 -8.30 12.24 27.77
N ILE A 32 -9.13 13.22 27.55
CA ILE A 32 -9.88 13.53 26.32
C ILE A 32 -9.00 13.42 25.05
N ASP A 33 -7.68 13.38 25.19
CA ASP A 33 -6.71 13.28 24.09
C ASP A 33 -6.80 11.97 23.29
N ASP A 34 -7.27 10.86 23.86
CA ASP A 34 -7.52 9.65 23.09
C ASP A 34 -8.70 9.77 22.10
N PHE A 35 -9.62 10.71 22.36
CA PHE A 35 -10.68 11.07 21.43
C PHE A 35 -10.21 12.05 20.33
N ILE A 36 -9.13 12.76 20.56
CA ILE A 36 -8.60 13.81 19.67
C ILE A 36 -7.52 13.29 18.75
N SER A 37 -6.87 12.16 19.08
CA SER A 37 -5.89 11.54 18.15
C SER A 37 -6.63 10.93 16.97
N GLN A 38 -6.61 11.62 15.84
CA GLN A 38 -7.17 11.12 14.59
C GLN A 38 -6.32 9.94 14.12
N ASN A 39 -6.93 8.75 14.03
CA ASN A 39 -6.29 7.59 13.43
C ASN A 39 -6.30 7.74 11.91
N ILE A 40 -5.42 8.57 11.37
CA ILE A 40 -5.33 8.87 9.94
C ILE A 40 -5.03 7.60 9.14
N TYR A 41 -4.13 6.74 9.63
CA TYR A 41 -3.82 5.46 8.98
C TYR A 41 -5.05 4.55 8.89
N GLY A 42 -5.79 4.39 9.96
CA GLY A 42 -7.03 3.61 9.95
C GLY A 42 -8.11 4.19 9.05
N CYS A 43 -8.15 5.51 8.87
CA CYS A 43 -9.03 6.16 7.90
C CYS A 43 -8.59 5.87 6.46
N ILE A 44 -7.29 5.98 6.15
CA ILE A 44 -6.73 5.68 4.83
C ILE A 44 -6.98 4.21 4.45
N GLU A 45 -6.77 3.28 5.38
CA GLU A 45 -6.98 1.85 5.13
C GLU A 45 -8.43 1.48 4.83
N LYS A 46 -9.39 2.22 5.38
CA LYS A 46 -10.83 1.96 5.22
C LYS A 46 -11.47 2.80 4.13
N ALA A 47 -10.79 3.82 3.62
CA ALA A 47 -11.34 4.71 2.61
C ALA A 47 -11.31 4.07 1.23
N ASP A 48 -12.42 4.17 0.52
CA ASP A 48 -12.54 3.77 -0.88
C ASP A 48 -12.57 4.97 -1.83
N ILE A 49 -12.80 6.19 -1.31
CA ILE A 49 -12.78 7.44 -2.09
C ILE A 49 -11.84 8.43 -1.42
N PHE A 50 -10.90 8.94 -2.19
CA PHE A 50 -9.89 9.91 -1.79
C PHE A 50 -10.10 11.22 -2.54
N ILE A 51 -10.30 12.30 -1.80
CA ILE A 51 -10.53 13.64 -2.35
C ILE A 51 -9.38 14.54 -1.92
N ALA A 52 -8.68 15.11 -2.89
CA ALA A 52 -7.60 16.05 -2.62
C ALA A 52 -8.17 17.39 -2.13
N ASN A 53 -7.77 17.79 -0.93
CA ASN A 53 -8.00 19.13 -0.41
C ASN A 53 -6.64 19.75 -0.09
N ASN A 54 -6.12 20.53 -1.02
CA ASN A 54 -4.76 21.07 -0.91
C ASN A 54 -4.64 22.23 0.09
N GLY A 55 -5.72 22.61 0.78
CA GLY A 55 -5.73 23.51 1.93
C GLY A 55 -5.21 24.94 1.66
N THR A 56 -5.04 25.31 0.40
CA THR A 56 -4.65 26.66 0.02
C THR A 56 -5.91 27.50 -0.24
N ASN A 57 -5.89 28.76 0.16
CA ASN A 57 -6.96 29.74 -0.19
C ASN A 57 -6.96 30.10 -1.69
N ASN A 58 -6.33 29.28 -2.52
CA ASN A 58 -6.26 29.51 -3.95
C ASN A 58 -7.56 29.04 -4.62
N LYS A 59 -8.17 29.91 -5.40
CA LYS A 59 -9.42 29.62 -6.13
C LYS A 59 -9.31 28.38 -7.05
N LYS A 60 -8.10 28.07 -7.56
CA LYS A 60 -7.86 26.88 -8.39
C LYS A 60 -8.04 25.59 -7.58
N ASP A 61 -7.49 25.52 -6.38
CA ASP A 61 -7.56 24.33 -5.54
C ASP A 61 -8.99 24.07 -5.04
N LEU A 62 -9.72 25.13 -4.71
CA LEU A 62 -11.15 25.03 -4.38
C LEU A 62 -11.97 24.53 -5.57
N LYS A 63 -11.65 24.96 -6.80
CA LYS A 63 -12.33 24.49 -8.01
C LYS A 63 -12.10 22.99 -8.24
N GLU A 64 -10.88 22.50 -8.03
CA GLU A 64 -10.56 21.07 -8.13
C GLU A 64 -11.33 20.26 -7.08
N LEU A 65 -11.34 20.70 -5.82
CA LEU A 65 -12.09 20.08 -4.74
C LEU A 65 -13.59 20.00 -5.07
N TYR A 66 -14.21 21.12 -5.48
CA TYR A 66 -15.63 21.14 -5.85
C TYR A 66 -15.91 20.25 -7.07
N GLY A 67 -15.03 20.24 -8.05
CA GLY A 67 -15.14 19.38 -9.23
C GLY A 67 -15.17 17.90 -8.85
N MET A 68 -14.32 17.49 -7.91
CA MET A 68 -14.32 16.12 -7.40
C MET A 68 -15.56 15.78 -6.58
N LEU A 69 -16.00 16.68 -5.72
CA LEU A 69 -17.23 16.49 -4.92
C LEU A 69 -18.44 16.31 -5.84
N ILE A 70 -18.61 17.19 -6.83
CA ILE A 70 -19.70 17.11 -7.82
C ILE A 70 -19.59 15.78 -8.59
N LYS A 71 -18.40 15.41 -9.07
CA LYS A 71 -18.17 14.15 -9.77
C LYS A 71 -18.71 12.96 -8.99
N TYR A 72 -18.31 12.84 -7.71
CA TYR A 72 -18.69 11.67 -6.91
C TYR A 72 -20.16 11.71 -6.49
N ILE A 73 -20.73 12.89 -6.21
CA ILE A 73 -22.16 13.01 -5.96
C ILE A 73 -22.97 12.55 -7.18
N CYS A 74 -22.62 12.99 -8.37
CA CYS A 74 -23.26 12.55 -9.60
C CYS A 74 -23.12 11.05 -9.84
N LEU A 75 -21.92 10.49 -9.62
CA LEU A 75 -21.70 9.05 -9.78
C LEU A 75 -22.41 8.19 -8.74
N ILE A 76 -22.61 8.69 -7.52
CA ILE A 76 -23.40 8.00 -6.50
C ILE A 76 -24.88 8.00 -6.89
N GLN A 77 -25.38 9.08 -7.45
CA GLN A 77 -26.77 9.20 -7.91
C GLN A 77 -27.01 8.42 -9.20
N HIS A 78 -26.02 8.38 -10.10
CA HIS A 78 -26.11 7.73 -11.40
C HIS A 78 -24.81 6.97 -11.71
N PRO A 79 -24.67 5.70 -11.28
CA PRO A 79 -23.50 4.88 -11.52
C PRO A 79 -23.21 4.72 -13.02
N GLY A 80 -21.94 4.81 -13.38
CA GLY A 80 -21.50 4.65 -14.77
C GLY A 80 -21.72 5.86 -15.67
N LEU A 81 -22.16 7.01 -15.14
CA LEU A 81 -22.39 8.24 -15.90
C LEU A 81 -21.13 8.72 -16.65
N ILE A 82 -19.96 8.56 -16.04
CA ILE A 82 -18.66 8.84 -16.63
C ILE A 82 -17.68 7.71 -16.33
N THR A 83 -16.64 7.59 -17.15
CA THR A 83 -15.59 6.58 -16.94
C THR A 83 -14.55 7.04 -15.91
N PRO A 84 -13.90 6.11 -15.20
CA PRO A 84 -12.82 6.45 -14.27
C PRO A 84 -11.62 7.07 -15.01
N SER A 85 -10.91 7.95 -14.31
CA SER A 85 -9.63 8.51 -14.77
C SER A 85 -8.56 7.43 -14.91
N ILE A 86 -7.45 7.75 -15.60
CA ILE A 86 -6.35 6.81 -15.74
C ILE A 86 -5.73 6.46 -14.38
N ASP A 87 -5.59 7.44 -13.48
CA ASP A 87 -5.07 7.22 -12.14
C ASP A 87 -5.98 6.27 -11.34
N GLU A 88 -7.32 6.42 -11.46
CA GLU A 88 -8.28 5.52 -10.80
C GLU A 88 -8.23 4.11 -11.39
N LYS A 89 -8.18 3.97 -12.72
CA LYS A 89 -8.06 2.65 -13.38
C LYS A 89 -6.82 1.92 -12.92
N MET A 90 -5.68 2.58 -12.95
CA MET A 90 -4.39 1.95 -12.64
C MET A 90 -4.21 1.72 -11.14
N MET A 91 -4.71 2.61 -10.30
CA MET A 91 -4.72 2.39 -8.86
C MET A 91 -5.68 1.26 -8.47
N GLN A 92 -6.84 1.12 -9.13
CA GLN A 92 -7.72 -0.02 -8.92
C GLN A 92 -7.04 -1.34 -9.29
N VAL A 93 -6.27 -1.38 -10.37
CA VAL A 93 -5.46 -2.57 -10.73
C VAL A 93 -4.45 -2.90 -9.62
N ALA A 94 -3.72 -1.90 -9.13
CA ALA A 94 -2.79 -2.07 -8.02
C ALA A 94 -3.52 -2.52 -6.74
N TYR A 95 -4.67 -1.93 -6.45
CA TYR A 95 -5.49 -2.27 -5.29
C TYR A 95 -6.00 -3.72 -5.36
N THR A 96 -6.41 -4.18 -6.53
CA THR A 96 -6.80 -5.58 -6.72
C THR A 96 -5.60 -6.52 -6.61
N ALA A 97 -4.45 -6.12 -7.15
CA ALA A 97 -3.23 -6.92 -7.09
C ALA A 97 -2.79 -7.22 -5.65
N LYS A 98 -3.00 -6.30 -4.68
CA LYS A 98 -2.64 -6.52 -3.27
C LYS A 98 -3.31 -7.75 -2.65
N LEU A 99 -4.49 -8.16 -3.15
CA LEU A 99 -5.22 -9.32 -2.63
C LEU A 99 -4.49 -10.65 -2.87
N ASN A 100 -3.53 -10.67 -3.79
CA ASN A 100 -2.66 -11.83 -4.03
C ASN A 100 -1.50 -11.93 -3.02
N SER A 101 -1.38 -10.98 -2.11
CA SER A 101 -0.29 -10.97 -1.12
C SER A 101 -0.43 -12.10 -0.13
N GLY A 102 0.61 -12.92 0.01
CA GLY A 102 0.76 -13.91 1.07
C GLY A 102 1.56 -13.41 2.28
N CYS A 103 1.73 -12.10 2.43
CA CYS A 103 2.42 -11.47 3.54
C CYS A 103 1.50 -11.34 4.77
N LEU A 104 2.02 -11.59 5.96
CA LEU A 104 1.29 -11.43 7.22
C LEU A 104 1.25 -10.00 7.74
N SER A 105 2.17 -9.15 7.29
CA SER A 105 2.30 -7.79 7.80
C SER A 105 1.29 -6.85 7.15
N ARG A 106 1.46 -6.61 5.87
CA ARG A 106 0.64 -5.66 5.11
C ARG A 106 0.52 -6.14 3.67
N GLN A 107 -0.67 -6.06 3.12
CA GLN A 107 -0.89 -6.32 1.70
C GLN A 107 -0.63 -5.04 0.90
N VAL A 108 0.30 -5.12 -0.03
CA VAL A 108 0.64 -4.02 -0.95
C VAL A 108 0.53 -4.52 -2.38
N GLY A 109 -0.02 -3.70 -3.25
CA GLY A 109 -0.09 -3.96 -4.68
C GLY A 109 0.45 -2.78 -5.47
N ALA A 110 0.99 -3.08 -6.64
CA ALA A 110 1.52 -2.09 -7.56
C ALA A 110 1.12 -2.39 -9.00
N SER A 111 0.99 -1.34 -9.81
CA SER A 111 0.86 -1.44 -11.27
C SER A 111 1.78 -0.44 -11.95
N ILE A 112 2.26 -0.78 -13.13
CA ILE A 112 3.17 0.06 -13.89
C ILE A 112 2.60 0.26 -15.29
N THR A 113 2.59 1.51 -15.75
CA THR A 113 2.22 1.86 -17.12
C THR A 113 3.38 2.46 -17.86
N ASN A 114 3.32 2.46 -19.19
CA ASN A 114 4.18 3.33 -19.97
C ASN A 114 3.67 4.79 -19.92
N LYS A 115 4.37 5.70 -20.57
CA LYS A 115 4.00 7.11 -20.64
C LYS A 115 2.63 7.39 -21.29
N PHE A 116 2.10 6.46 -22.04
CA PHE A 116 0.77 6.55 -22.68
C PHE A 116 -0.36 6.00 -21.81
N GLY A 117 -0.04 5.51 -20.58
CA GLY A 117 -1.01 4.95 -19.67
C GLY A 117 -1.39 3.49 -19.95
N SER A 118 -0.68 2.81 -20.86
CA SER A 118 -0.93 1.38 -21.09
C SER A 118 -0.28 0.54 -20.00
N LEU A 119 -1.04 -0.35 -19.36
CA LEU A 119 -0.56 -1.26 -18.33
C LEU A 119 0.54 -2.16 -18.87
N LYS A 120 1.67 -2.23 -18.17
CA LYS A 120 2.82 -3.05 -18.52
C LYS A 120 3.04 -4.20 -17.56
N SER A 121 2.89 -3.98 -16.27
CA SER A 121 3.00 -5.03 -15.27
C SER A 121 2.19 -4.72 -14.02
N ILE A 122 1.97 -5.76 -13.24
CA ILE A 122 1.39 -5.69 -11.90
C ILE A 122 2.29 -6.45 -10.93
N GLY A 123 2.24 -6.07 -9.66
CA GLY A 123 3.00 -6.75 -8.61
C GLY A 123 2.27 -6.67 -7.28
N TRP A 124 2.62 -7.57 -6.39
CA TRP A 124 2.14 -7.61 -5.00
C TRP A 124 3.26 -8.11 -4.11
N ASN A 125 3.23 -7.74 -2.85
CA ASN A 125 4.24 -8.20 -1.93
C ASN A 125 3.99 -9.65 -1.55
N SER A 126 4.90 -10.52 -1.93
CA SER A 126 4.86 -11.95 -1.62
C SER A 126 6.27 -12.54 -1.67
N THR A 127 6.43 -13.75 -1.15
CA THR A 127 7.67 -14.51 -1.33
C THR A 127 7.93 -14.74 -2.83
N ALA A 128 9.19 -14.99 -3.17
CA ALA A 128 9.58 -15.31 -4.54
C ALA A 128 8.82 -16.53 -5.06
N ASP A 129 8.75 -16.63 -6.39
CA ASP A 129 8.07 -17.74 -7.09
C ASP A 129 8.53 -19.11 -6.56
N LYS A 130 7.57 -20.02 -6.36
CA LYS A 130 7.76 -21.37 -5.79
C LYS A 130 8.22 -21.42 -4.33
N GLN A 131 8.28 -20.29 -3.62
CA GLN A 131 8.47 -20.29 -2.16
C GLN A 131 7.13 -20.24 -1.45
N THR A 132 7.02 -20.97 -0.33
CA THR A 132 5.81 -20.97 0.50
C THR A 132 5.57 -19.58 1.10
N PRO A 133 4.42 -18.93 0.85
CA PRO A 133 4.06 -17.67 1.46
C PRO A 133 4.01 -17.76 3.00
N CYS A 134 4.30 -16.65 3.67
CA CYS A 134 4.30 -16.61 5.13
C CYS A 134 2.92 -16.99 5.73
N LEU A 135 1.84 -16.64 5.05
CA LEU A 135 0.47 -16.96 5.45
C LEU A 135 0.21 -18.48 5.53
N LEU A 136 0.87 -19.28 4.69
CA LEU A 136 0.71 -20.74 4.61
C LEU A 136 1.76 -21.51 5.44
N ARG A 137 2.69 -20.82 6.09
CA ARG A 137 3.68 -21.46 6.97
C ARG A 137 3.07 -21.66 8.34
N ASN A 138 3.43 -22.74 9.00
CA ASN A 138 2.88 -23.13 10.29
C ASN A 138 3.98 -23.27 11.34
N ARG A 139 3.74 -22.68 12.52
CA ARG A 139 4.63 -22.71 13.69
C ARG A 139 4.83 -24.13 14.21
N ASP A 140 3.74 -24.87 14.37
CA ASP A 140 3.77 -26.18 14.99
C ASP A 140 4.47 -27.20 14.09
N GLU A 141 4.28 -27.07 12.77
CA GLU A 141 5.04 -27.85 11.80
C GLU A 141 6.56 -27.61 11.94
N LEU A 142 6.99 -26.34 12.08
CA LEU A 142 8.41 -26.02 12.25
C LEU A 142 8.96 -26.54 13.59
N LEU A 143 8.21 -26.43 14.69
CA LEU A 143 8.62 -26.88 16.00
C LEU A 143 8.67 -28.39 16.07
N GLY A 144 7.80 -29.10 15.36
CA GLY A 144 7.73 -30.55 15.25
C GLY A 144 8.84 -31.21 14.39
N ASN A 145 9.93 -30.48 14.08
CA ASN A 145 11.06 -30.98 13.30
C ASN A 145 10.73 -31.34 11.83
N SER A 146 9.89 -30.53 11.18
CA SER A 146 9.57 -30.68 9.76
C SER A 146 10.82 -30.66 8.87
N ASN A 147 10.87 -31.59 7.92
CA ASN A 147 11.85 -31.59 6.83
C ASN A 147 11.41 -30.73 5.64
N SER A 148 10.29 -30.02 5.75
CA SER A 148 9.74 -29.18 4.69
C SER A 148 10.75 -28.14 4.18
N LYS A 149 10.76 -27.94 2.89
CA LYS A 149 11.54 -26.89 2.22
C LYS A 149 10.97 -25.48 2.47
N SER A 150 9.82 -25.37 3.13
CA SER A 150 9.20 -24.10 3.50
C SER A 150 10.00 -23.34 4.56
N TYR A 151 10.93 -23.98 5.24
CA TYR A 151 11.75 -23.44 6.32
C TYR A 151 13.23 -23.52 6.01
N SER A 152 13.96 -22.44 6.24
CA SER A 152 15.41 -22.36 6.06
C SER A 152 16.14 -23.21 7.14
N VAL A 153 17.42 -23.48 6.89
CA VAL A 153 18.30 -24.16 7.86
C VAL A 153 18.34 -23.37 9.18
N PHE A 154 18.43 -22.05 9.11
CA PHE A 154 18.42 -21.19 10.30
C PHE A 154 17.11 -21.28 11.08
N GLU A 155 15.96 -21.29 10.41
CA GLU A 155 14.67 -21.43 11.07
C GLU A 155 14.48 -22.78 11.76
N LYS A 156 15.10 -23.84 11.23
CA LYS A 156 15.12 -25.18 11.86
C LYS A 156 16.08 -25.28 13.04
N SER A 157 16.96 -24.29 13.24
CA SER A 157 17.91 -24.30 14.35
C SER A 157 17.21 -24.12 15.70
N ASN A 158 17.85 -24.63 16.75
CA ASN A 158 17.38 -24.47 18.12
C ASN A 158 17.30 -23.00 18.56
N ILE A 159 18.14 -22.13 17.98
CA ILE A 159 18.15 -20.70 18.26
C ILE A 159 16.83 -20.07 17.80
N PHE A 160 16.46 -20.24 16.53
CA PHE A 160 15.23 -19.66 16.01
C PHE A 160 13.98 -20.30 16.62
N LYS A 161 13.98 -21.61 16.86
CA LYS A 161 12.88 -22.30 17.56
C LYS A 161 12.63 -21.75 18.97
N LYS A 162 13.69 -21.41 19.71
CA LYS A 162 13.54 -20.73 21.01
C LYS A 162 12.92 -19.35 20.87
N MET A 163 13.34 -18.54 19.87
CA MET A 163 12.73 -17.23 19.59
C MET A 163 11.25 -17.37 19.24
N LEU A 164 10.89 -18.34 18.40
CA LEU A 164 9.52 -18.60 18.00
C LEU A 164 8.66 -19.07 19.19
N ASN A 165 9.19 -19.92 20.06
CA ASN A 165 8.49 -20.39 21.26
C ASN A 165 8.22 -19.29 22.30
N ALA A 166 9.02 -18.22 22.30
CA ALA A 166 8.78 -17.06 23.15
C ALA A 166 7.55 -16.22 22.70
N GLU A 167 7.11 -16.39 21.45
CA GLU A 167 5.88 -15.73 20.96
C GLU A 167 4.65 -16.53 21.40
N LYS A 168 3.58 -15.80 21.75
CA LYS A 168 2.30 -16.43 22.08
C LYS A 168 1.70 -17.09 20.83
N PRO A 169 1.26 -18.36 20.91
CA PRO A 169 0.54 -18.99 19.81
C PRO A 169 -0.84 -18.35 19.61
N ILE A 170 -1.39 -18.49 18.41
CA ILE A 170 -2.80 -18.21 18.17
C ILE A 170 -3.62 -19.26 18.94
N LEU A 171 -4.76 -18.85 19.51
CA LEU A 171 -5.62 -19.78 20.24
C LEU A 171 -6.10 -20.89 19.30
N GLU A 172 -5.88 -22.13 19.67
CA GLU A 172 -6.26 -23.32 18.87
C GLU A 172 -7.77 -23.36 18.60
N GLU A 173 -8.57 -22.88 19.55
CA GLU A 173 -10.04 -22.80 19.46
C GLU A 173 -10.53 -21.99 18.25
N LEU A 174 -9.69 -21.08 17.72
CA LEU A 174 -10.03 -20.27 16.56
C LEU A 174 -9.90 -21.03 15.23
N GLY A 175 -9.30 -22.22 15.20
CA GLY A 175 -9.10 -23.01 13.99
C GLY A 175 -8.23 -22.33 12.93
N LEU A 176 -7.46 -21.30 13.30
CA LEU A 176 -6.60 -20.55 12.40
C LEU A 176 -5.23 -21.20 12.25
N ASN A 177 -4.63 -21.04 11.05
CA ASN A 177 -3.25 -21.48 10.84
C ASN A 177 -2.30 -20.70 11.77
N GLN A 178 -1.37 -21.40 12.41
CA GLN A 178 -0.33 -20.84 13.29
C GLN A 178 0.77 -20.14 12.48
N SER A 179 0.38 -19.22 11.62
CA SER A 179 1.28 -18.49 10.72
C SER A 179 2.23 -17.58 11.48
N PHE A 180 3.46 -17.43 11.01
CA PHE A 180 4.45 -16.55 11.61
C PHE A 180 5.29 -15.79 10.59
N CYS A 181 5.73 -14.59 10.98
CA CYS A 181 6.61 -13.75 10.18
C CYS A 181 8.05 -13.89 10.68
N PHE A 182 8.94 -14.40 9.82
CA PHE A 182 10.37 -14.52 10.14
C PHE A 182 10.98 -13.17 10.57
N LYS A 183 10.77 -12.12 9.77
CA LYS A 183 11.31 -10.79 10.07
C LYS A 183 10.87 -10.29 11.45
N SER A 184 9.58 -10.40 11.77
CA SER A 184 9.05 -9.93 13.06
C SER A 184 9.71 -10.63 14.24
N ILE A 185 9.85 -11.95 14.15
CA ILE A 185 10.48 -12.74 15.21
C ILE A 185 11.97 -12.41 15.32
N TYR A 186 12.66 -12.36 14.19
CA TYR A 186 14.10 -12.10 14.14
C TYR A 186 14.44 -10.71 14.68
N THR A 187 13.74 -9.66 14.22
CA THR A 187 14.00 -8.27 14.63
C THR A 187 13.61 -7.99 16.08
N LYS A 188 12.58 -8.68 16.60
CA LYS A 188 12.19 -8.56 18.01
C LYS A 188 13.28 -9.08 18.94
N ASN A 189 13.97 -10.14 18.53
CA ASN A 189 15.03 -10.76 19.32
C ASN A 189 16.42 -10.17 19.06
N ASN A 190 16.57 -9.33 18.02
CA ASN A 190 17.83 -8.68 17.66
C ASN A 190 17.58 -7.17 17.52
N SER A 191 17.62 -6.45 18.64
CA SER A 191 17.24 -5.04 18.73
C SER A 191 18.08 -4.11 17.83
N SER A 192 19.32 -4.47 17.49
CA SER A 192 20.19 -3.76 16.54
C SER A 192 19.69 -3.76 15.10
N GLU A 193 18.76 -4.67 14.76
CA GLU A 193 18.25 -4.89 13.42
C GLU A 193 16.85 -4.27 13.20
N LYS A 194 16.38 -3.44 14.14
CA LYS A 194 15.08 -2.78 14.02
C LYS A 194 15.05 -1.89 12.78
N GLY A 195 13.98 -2.00 12.00
CA GLY A 195 13.80 -1.21 10.77
C GLY A 195 14.49 -1.77 9.53
N ASN A 196 15.30 -2.82 9.64
CA ASN A 196 16.00 -3.40 8.51
C ASN A 196 15.03 -4.15 7.56
N GLN A 197 14.92 -3.70 6.31
CA GLN A 197 14.07 -4.32 5.29
C GLN A 197 14.69 -5.60 4.70
N VAL A 198 15.99 -5.82 4.87
CA VAL A 198 16.74 -6.95 4.29
C VAL A 198 16.25 -8.30 4.80
N HIS A 199 15.71 -8.36 6.01
CA HIS A 199 15.24 -9.62 6.61
C HIS A 199 13.84 -10.03 6.18
N THR A 200 13.18 -9.28 5.29
CA THR A 200 11.88 -9.70 4.77
C THR A 200 12.06 -10.85 3.77
N ARG A 201 11.18 -11.85 3.84
CA ARG A 201 11.12 -12.94 2.84
C ARG A 201 10.33 -12.53 1.60
N ALA A 202 9.51 -11.51 1.72
CA ALA A 202 8.67 -11.02 0.62
C ALA A 202 9.44 -10.01 -0.23
N LEU A 203 9.32 -10.15 -1.53
CA LEU A 203 9.54 -9.05 -2.48
C LEU A 203 8.54 -7.95 -2.18
N HIS A 204 8.90 -6.70 -2.39
CA HIS A 204 7.95 -5.60 -2.36
C HIS A 204 7.08 -5.61 -3.63
N ALA A 205 5.91 -5.01 -3.57
CA ALA A 205 4.96 -5.00 -4.70
C ALA A 205 5.55 -4.34 -5.94
N GLU A 206 6.21 -3.20 -5.75
CA GLU A 206 6.90 -2.45 -6.81
C GLU A 206 8.05 -3.27 -7.41
N GLU A 207 8.85 -3.89 -6.55
CA GLU A 207 9.95 -4.77 -6.96
C GLU A 207 9.42 -5.96 -7.77
N ASN A 208 8.35 -6.61 -7.32
CA ASN A 208 7.72 -7.70 -8.05
C ASN A 208 7.22 -7.21 -9.42
N ALA A 209 6.59 -6.04 -9.50
CA ALA A 209 6.16 -5.47 -10.77
C ALA A 209 7.34 -5.22 -11.73
N PHE A 210 8.48 -4.72 -11.25
CA PHE A 210 9.69 -4.57 -12.06
C PHE A 210 10.25 -5.92 -12.52
N LEU A 211 10.27 -6.92 -11.64
CA LEU A 211 10.78 -8.26 -11.96
C LEU A 211 9.89 -9.03 -12.95
N GLN A 212 8.58 -8.78 -12.99
CA GLN A 212 7.71 -9.37 -14.03
C GLN A 212 8.19 -8.98 -15.44
N LEU A 213 8.56 -7.72 -15.65
CA LEU A 213 9.09 -7.26 -16.93
C LEU A 213 10.47 -7.85 -17.22
N ALA A 214 11.33 -7.95 -16.23
CA ALA A 214 12.64 -8.58 -16.38
C ALA A 214 12.52 -10.08 -16.71
N LYS A 215 11.52 -10.77 -16.13
CA LYS A 215 11.31 -12.22 -16.30
C LYS A 215 10.72 -12.59 -17.65
N TYR A 216 9.77 -11.79 -18.15
CA TYR A 216 9.03 -12.14 -19.36
C TYR A 216 9.37 -11.28 -20.57
N GLY A 217 10.25 -10.30 -20.41
CA GLY A 217 10.54 -9.27 -21.40
C GLY A 217 9.48 -8.19 -21.43
N GLY A 218 9.71 -7.14 -22.15
CA GLY A 218 8.78 -6.03 -22.28
C GLY A 218 9.42 -4.75 -22.78
N GLU A 219 8.61 -3.72 -22.84
CA GLU A 219 9.01 -2.35 -23.20
C GLU A 219 9.78 -1.70 -22.04
N ALA A 220 10.73 -0.83 -22.38
CA ALA A 220 11.42 -0.01 -21.40
C ALA A 220 10.42 0.85 -20.60
N LEU A 221 10.71 1.03 -19.29
CA LEU A 221 9.87 1.80 -18.39
C LEU A 221 10.16 3.31 -18.39
N LEU A 222 10.99 3.76 -19.30
CA LEU A 222 11.34 5.17 -19.42
C LEU A 222 10.07 6.03 -19.56
N ASP A 223 9.98 7.08 -18.74
CA ASP A 223 8.80 7.96 -18.62
C ASP A 223 7.51 7.26 -18.19
N GLY A 224 7.61 6.04 -17.67
CA GLY A 224 6.46 5.29 -17.16
C GLY A 224 5.95 5.84 -15.83
N VAL A 225 4.77 5.32 -15.43
CA VAL A 225 4.12 5.69 -14.17
C VAL A 225 3.99 4.46 -13.28
N LEU A 226 4.42 4.61 -12.04
CA LEU A 226 4.24 3.61 -10.98
C LEU A 226 3.04 3.99 -10.10
N TYR A 227 2.10 3.09 -9.96
CA TYR A 227 0.99 3.17 -9.01
C TYR A 227 1.21 2.14 -7.91
N SER A 228 1.15 2.54 -6.66
CA SER A 228 1.32 1.65 -5.52
C SER A 228 0.34 1.98 -4.40
N THR A 229 -0.20 0.97 -3.73
CA THR A 229 -1.11 1.19 -2.59
C THR A 229 -0.40 1.73 -1.36
N ALA A 230 0.95 1.61 -1.30
CA ALA A 230 1.79 2.28 -0.31
C ALA A 230 2.93 3.00 -1.03
N SER A 231 3.43 4.11 -0.47
CA SER A 231 4.59 4.79 -1.06
C SER A 231 5.81 3.85 -1.09
N PRO A 232 6.63 3.88 -2.15
CA PRO A 232 7.78 3.01 -2.26
C PRO A 232 8.83 3.33 -1.18
N CYS A 233 9.40 2.29 -0.60
CA CYS A 233 10.53 2.41 0.31
C CYS A 233 11.81 2.82 -0.43
N GLU A 234 12.90 3.06 0.31
CA GLU A 234 14.18 3.49 -0.25
C GLU A 234 14.72 2.53 -1.33
N LEU A 235 14.56 1.22 -1.15
CA LEU A 235 15.03 0.22 -2.10
C LEU A 235 14.22 0.23 -3.40
N CYS A 236 12.89 0.34 -3.30
CA CYS A 236 12.01 0.42 -4.46
C CYS A 236 12.15 1.75 -5.18
N SER A 237 12.33 2.85 -4.44
CA SER A 237 12.56 4.20 -4.99
C SER A 237 13.82 4.28 -5.82
N LYS A 238 14.93 3.69 -5.37
CA LYS A 238 16.18 3.60 -6.14
C LYS A 238 15.97 2.84 -7.47
N LYS A 239 15.21 1.74 -7.44
CA LYS A 239 14.90 0.97 -8.64
C LYS A 239 13.99 1.75 -9.59
N ALA A 240 12.95 2.40 -9.08
CA ALA A 240 12.06 3.24 -9.87
C ALA A 240 12.82 4.39 -10.55
N TYR A 241 13.70 5.07 -9.80
CA TYR A 241 14.56 6.13 -10.34
C TYR A 241 15.47 5.60 -11.45
N GLN A 242 16.17 4.48 -11.21
CA GLN A 242 17.09 3.86 -12.18
C GLN A 242 16.38 3.39 -13.45
N LEU A 243 15.15 2.89 -13.35
CA LEU A 243 14.35 2.43 -14.48
C LEU A 243 13.70 3.58 -15.29
N GLY A 244 13.84 4.82 -14.84
CA GLY A 244 13.33 5.98 -15.56
C GLY A 244 11.85 6.26 -15.36
N ILE A 245 11.26 5.80 -14.26
CA ILE A 245 9.90 6.17 -13.88
C ILE A 245 9.82 7.69 -13.71
N SER A 246 8.87 8.33 -14.38
CA SER A 246 8.67 9.78 -14.34
C SER A 246 7.63 10.22 -13.31
N LYS A 247 6.74 9.31 -12.93
CA LYS A 247 5.66 9.61 -11.99
C LYS A 247 5.38 8.45 -11.06
N ILE A 248 5.14 8.76 -9.78
CA ILE A 248 4.72 7.80 -8.77
C ILE A 248 3.44 8.29 -8.12
N VAL A 249 2.40 7.45 -8.16
CA VAL A 249 1.11 7.70 -7.50
C VAL A 249 0.93 6.67 -6.40
N TYR A 250 0.63 7.11 -5.18
CA TYR A 250 0.44 6.20 -4.05
C TYR A 250 -0.71 6.63 -3.15
N ILE A 251 -1.28 5.69 -2.39
CA ILE A 251 -2.38 5.94 -1.46
C ILE A 251 -1.82 6.30 -0.09
N ASP A 252 -1.08 5.38 0.52
CA ASP A 252 -0.63 5.48 1.89
C ASP A 252 0.85 5.89 1.95
N PRO A 253 1.15 7.06 2.55
CA PRO A 253 2.53 7.48 2.73
C PRO A 253 3.24 6.56 3.73
N TYR A 254 4.36 5.98 3.30
CA TYR A 254 5.24 5.21 4.17
C TYR A 254 6.29 6.17 4.76
N PRO A 255 6.49 6.16 6.08
CA PRO A 255 7.52 7.00 6.70
C PRO A 255 8.91 6.54 6.25
N GLY A 256 9.76 7.48 5.90
CA GLY A 256 11.14 7.23 5.46
C GLY A 256 11.69 8.37 4.63
N ILE A 257 12.95 8.24 4.27
CA ILE A 257 13.71 9.25 3.52
C ILE A 257 13.64 9.07 2.00
N ALA A 258 12.86 8.09 1.53
CA ALA A 258 12.81 7.69 0.12
C ALA A 258 12.44 8.84 -0.82
N ILE A 259 11.46 9.64 -0.44
CA ILE A 259 10.97 10.75 -1.26
C ILE A 259 12.03 11.83 -1.35
N ASP A 260 12.47 12.37 -0.22
CA ASP A 260 13.36 13.54 -0.18
C ASP A 260 14.78 13.20 -0.62
N GLN A 261 15.30 12.04 -0.20
CA GLN A 261 16.72 11.69 -0.42
C GLN A 261 16.98 10.94 -1.73
N ILE A 262 15.95 10.37 -2.35
CA ILE A 262 16.11 9.53 -3.54
C ILE A 262 15.33 10.07 -4.73
N LEU A 263 14.02 10.30 -4.54
CA LEU A 263 13.15 10.62 -5.67
C LEU A 263 13.20 12.10 -6.08
N LEU A 264 13.39 13.00 -5.12
CA LEU A 264 13.46 14.45 -5.34
C LEU A 264 14.89 14.99 -5.42
N ASN A 265 15.89 14.15 -5.15
CA ASN A 265 17.30 14.55 -5.12
C ASN A 265 18.06 13.96 -6.31
N GLY A 266 18.04 14.66 -7.44
CA GLY A 266 18.72 14.25 -8.67
C GLY A 266 18.34 15.15 -9.84
N GLU A 267 19.02 14.98 -10.97
CA GLU A 267 18.75 15.76 -12.20
C GLU A 267 17.39 15.43 -12.83
N ARG A 268 16.89 14.22 -12.60
CA ARG A 268 15.57 13.81 -13.09
C ARG A 268 14.50 14.16 -12.06
N GLU A 269 13.56 14.99 -12.47
CA GLU A 269 12.39 15.29 -11.66
C GLU A 269 11.36 14.16 -11.77
N ILE A 270 11.01 13.54 -10.64
CA ILE A 270 9.95 12.54 -10.57
C ILE A 270 8.71 13.22 -9.97
N GLU A 271 7.61 13.23 -10.73
CA GLU A 271 6.32 13.67 -10.18
C GLU A 271 5.84 12.64 -9.16
N ILE A 272 5.64 13.09 -7.97
CA ILE A 272 5.12 12.25 -6.90
C ILE A 272 3.75 12.77 -6.49
N LYS A 273 2.75 11.92 -6.46
CA LYS A 273 1.36 12.32 -6.25
C LYS A 273 0.67 11.40 -5.25
N LEU A 274 0.01 12.00 -4.25
CA LEU A 274 -0.99 11.27 -3.48
C LEU A 274 -2.17 10.94 -4.39
N PHE A 275 -2.65 9.73 -4.27
CA PHE A 275 -3.82 9.29 -5.02
C PHE A 275 -5.05 10.11 -4.63
N SER A 276 -5.84 10.42 -5.62
CA SER A 276 -7.13 11.06 -5.47
C SER A 276 -8.07 10.40 -6.48
N GLY A 277 -9.14 9.80 -5.98
CA GLY A 277 -10.01 8.97 -6.81
C GLY A 277 -10.75 7.91 -6.01
N ALA A 278 -11.51 7.06 -6.70
CA ALA A 278 -12.20 5.93 -6.13
C ALA A 278 -11.44 4.62 -6.40
N ILE A 279 -11.43 3.72 -5.42
CA ILE A 279 -10.89 2.37 -5.47
C ILE A 279 -11.82 1.38 -4.74
N GLY A 280 -11.46 0.12 -4.79
CA GLY A 280 -12.13 -0.92 -3.99
C GLY A 280 -13.61 -1.05 -4.30
N SER A 281 -14.41 -1.19 -3.28
CA SER A 281 -15.86 -1.38 -3.43
C SER A 281 -16.56 -0.16 -4.02
N ALA A 282 -16.11 1.04 -3.68
CA ALA A 282 -16.67 2.25 -4.25
C ALA A 282 -16.41 2.34 -5.76
N TYR A 283 -15.20 1.97 -6.23
CA TYR A 283 -14.90 1.96 -7.66
C TYR A 283 -15.92 1.15 -8.46
N HIS A 284 -16.21 -0.07 -8.03
CA HIS A 284 -17.19 -0.92 -8.71
C HIS A 284 -18.60 -0.32 -8.64
N LYS A 285 -19.04 0.10 -7.45
CA LYS A 285 -20.38 0.64 -7.25
C LYS A 285 -20.70 1.89 -8.05
N ILE A 286 -19.72 2.78 -8.26
CA ILE A 286 -19.96 4.07 -8.91
C ILE A 286 -19.63 4.08 -10.41
N TYR A 287 -18.81 3.13 -10.89
CA TYR A 287 -18.43 3.06 -12.31
C TYR A 287 -19.12 1.95 -13.08
N GLU A 288 -19.72 0.96 -12.42
CA GLU A 288 -20.52 -0.08 -13.06
C GLU A 288 -21.91 0.46 -13.40
N GLN A 289 -22.28 0.36 -14.69
CA GLN A 289 -23.62 0.74 -15.13
C GLN A 289 -24.66 -0.28 -14.65
N ILE A 290 -25.76 0.18 -14.07
CA ILE A 290 -26.87 -0.68 -13.62
C ILE A 290 -27.56 -1.33 -14.83
N ILE A 291 -27.77 -0.55 -15.88
CA ILE A 291 -28.23 -1.00 -17.20
C ILE A 291 -27.37 -0.29 -18.26
N PRO A 292 -27.21 -0.86 -19.46
CA PRO A 292 -26.52 -0.18 -20.54
C PRO A 292 -27.16 1.19 -20.81
N PHE A 293 -26.36 2.24 -20.85
CA PHE A 293 -26.86 3.61 -20.99
C PHE A 293 -27.73 3.81 -22.23
N LYS A 294 -27.44 3.06 -23.31
CA LYS A 294 -28.29 3.06 -24.52
C LYS A 294 -29.73 2.58 -24.24
N ASP A 295 -29.88 1.62 -23.36
CA ASP A 295 -31.21 1.05 -23.05
C ASP A 295 -31.94 1.98 -22.05
N GLU A 296 -31.22 2.62 -21.15
CA GLU A 296 -31.75 3.68 -20.30
C GLU A 296 -32.28 4.86 -21.13
N LEU A 297 -31.51 5.35 -22.10
CA LEU A 297 -31.97 6.41 -23.00
C LEU A 297 -33.22 6.03 -23.78
N LYS A 298 -33.34 4.79 -24.24
CA LYS A 298 -34.57 4.33 -24.90
C LYS A 298 -35.77 4.35 -23.95
N ALA A 299 -35.58 3.90 -22.72
CA ALA A 299 -36.66 3.91 -21.73
C ALA A 299 -37.12 5.34 -21.42
N LEU A 300 -36.19 6.30 -21.37
CA LEU A 300 -36.51 7.71 -21.10
C LEU A 300 -37.09 8.46 -22.31
N THR A 301 -36.84 8.01 -23.53
CA THR A 301 -37.31 8.67 -24.76
C THR A 301 -38.60 8.11 -25.32
N ASN A 302 -39.04 6.95 -24.84
CA ASN A 302 -40.29 6.30 -25.26
C ASN A 302 -41.47 6.66 -24.32
N VAL A 303 -41.41 7.74 -23.60
CA VAL A 303 -42.51 8.27 -22.76
C VAL A 303 -43.35 9.23 -23.57
#